data_de29d07ea3f24452234a0bff803156d8
#
_entry.id   de29d07ea3f24452234a0bff803156d8
#
_cell.length_a   1.000
_cell.length_b   1.000
_cell.length_c   1.000
_cell.angle_alpha   90.00
_cell.angle_beta   90.00
_cell.angle_gamma   90.00
#
_symmetry.space_group_name_H-M   'P 1'
#
loop_
_entity.id
_entity.type
_entity.pdbx_description
1 polymer ?
#
loop_
_entity_poly.entity_id
_entity_poly.type
_entity_poly.pdbx_seq_one_letter_code
_entity_poly.pdbx_strand_id
1 'polypeptide(L)'
;MTQVTNRQTLLEKVGRKWKSDPIFSTGLVLALMVILQTVALGFDYESFGAWFTNWGKNWINILRNNAGVGIVALGMTFVIISGGIDLAVGSTMVAIGAVIMVFINQYPDGLLTAIGITGVPAYAIGIVAGVIFGCLLGGISGVLIARSKLPAFIATLGMMKILRSVTQQVMQTAAVKVPSSFLAISNTKIGGEVILPILYWLVAAVILHIVSRYTPFGRHVYAVGSNERTARLSGVNVERVKGLIYVLMGALVAVTAVIQVSRIGSMDYANAGSGYEMDAIAAAIIGGGGRHQHERRTRLHSGHGAGHADHRRDEQPAQPDGRAALPARGVQGIHRDRRGAFAKEGSYRLTARQRKERKEKSMLNIGIIG
;
A
#
# COMPACT_ATOMS: atom_id res chain seq x y z
N MET A 1 -25.65 35.12 37.46
CA MET A 1 -24.92 33.98 36.92
C MET A 1 -24.58 34.29 35.45
N THR A 2 -23.38 34.78 35.22
CA THR A 2 -22.85 35.19 33.92
C THR A 2 -22.40 33.94 33.16
N GLN A 3 -23.09 33.62 32.07
CA GLN A 3 -22.63 32.58 31.13
C GLN A 3 -21.32 33.06 30.50
N VAL A 4 -20.22 32.46 30.91
CA VAL A 4 -18.92 32.58 30.23
C VAL A 4 -19.04 31.79 28.92
N THR A 5 -19.36 32.48 27.85
CA THR A 5 -19.30 31.93 26.47
C THR A 5 -17.83 31.66 26.18
N ASN A 6 -17.44 30.41 26.34
CA ASN A 6 -16.08 29.92 26.02
C ASN A 6 -15.85 30.07 24.50
N ARG A 7 -15.35 31.23 24.05
CA ARG A 7 -14.91 31.47 22.67
C ARG A 7 -13.65 30.63 22.45
N GLN A 8 -13.86 29.39 22.01
CA GLN A 8 -12.74 28.57 21.55
C GLN A 8 -11.98 29.33 20.48
N THR A 9 -10.68 29.47 20.67
CA THR A 9 -9.79 30.12 19.71
C THR A 9 -9.79 29.38 18.39
N LEU A 10 -9.55 30.08 17.28
CA LEU A 10 -9.44 29.44 15.94
C LEU A 10 -8.44 28.30 15.95
N LEU A 11 -7.33 28.45 16.68
CA LEU A 11 -6.28 27.44 16.84
C LEU A 11 -6.79 26.17 17.54
N GLU A 12 -7.64 26.28 18.56
CA GLU A 12 -8.23 25.14 19.25
C GLU A 12 -9.24 24.39 18.35
N LYS A 13 -10.01 25.12 17.55
CA LYS A 13 -10.93 24.53 16.57
C LYS A 13 -10.18 23.78 15.47
N VAL A 14 -9.12 24.38 14.92
CA VAL A 14 -8.24 23.76 13.92
C VAL A 14 -7.53 22.55 14.52
N GLY A 15 -6.96 22.65 15.72
CA GLY A 15 -6.28 21.55 16.40
C GLY A 15 -7.19 20.36 16.70
N ARG A 16 -8.47 20.62 17.06
CA ARG A 16 -9.46 19.56 17.27
C ARG A 16 -9.85 18.89 15.95
N LYS A 17 -10.12 19.68 14.89
CA LYS A 17 -10.44 19.17 13.56
C LYS A 17 -9.26 18.40 12.94
N TRP A 18 -8.04 18.85 13.18
CA TRP A 18 -6.81 18.14 12.78
C TRP A 18 -6.76 16.72 13.34
N LYS A 19 -7.09 16.54 14.61
CA LYS A 19 -7.06 15.22 15.27
C LYS A 19 -8.26 14.34 14.92
N SER A 20 -9.40 14.92 14.61
CA SER A 20 -10.66 14.19 14.40
C SER A 20 -10.95 13.88 12.92
N ASP A 21 -10.44 14.68 12.00
CA ASP A 21 -10.74 14.55 10.56
C ASP A 21 -9.47 14.43 9.72
N PRO A 22 -9.13 13.20 9.27
CA PRO A 22 -7.96 12.96 8.43
C PRO A 22 -8.01 13.67 7.07
N ILE A 23 -9.21 13.96 6.54
CA ILE A 23 -9.34 14.72 5.27
C ILE A 23 -8.89 16.15 5.49
N PHE A 24 -9.30 16.73 6.60
CA PHE A 24 -8.90 18.10 6.97
C PHE A 24 -7.39 18.21 7.17
N SER A 25 -6.79 17.26 7.89
CA SER A 25 -5.33 17.27 8.11
C SER A 25 -4.54 17.10 6.80
N THR A 26 -4.97 16.19 5.92
CA THR A 26 -4.35 16.00 4.59
C THR A 26 -4.52 17.26 3.72
N GLY A 27 -5.71 17.87 3.73
CA GLY A 27 -5.98 19.11 3.01
C GLY A 27 -5.12 20.29 3.50
N LEU A 28 -4.89 20.39 4.81
CA LEU A 28 -4.03 21.44 5.38
C LEU A 28 -2.56 21.24 4.98
N VAL A 29 -2.05 20.00 5.00
CA VAL A 29 -0.70 19.68 4.52
C VAL A 29 -0.56 20.04 3.05
N LEU A 30 -1.54 19.68 2.22
CA LEU A 30 -1.55 20.03 0.80
C LEU A 30 -1.53 21.55 0.61
N ALA A 31 -2.37 22.29 1.34
CA ALA A 31 -2.39 23.75 1.28
C ALA A 31 -1.05 24.35 1.68
N LEU A 32 -0.41 23.83 2.73
CA LEU A 32 0.93 24.25 3.14
C LEU A 32 1.97 23.99 2.05
N MET A 33 1.93 22.82 1.41
CA MET A 33 2.84 22.48 0.30
C MET A 33 2.63 23.41 -0.89
N VAL A 34 1.38 23.75 -1.23
CA VAL A 34 1.06 24.72 -2.30
C VAL A 34 1.63 26.11 -1.97
N ILE A 35 1.47 26.56 -0.73
CA ILE A 35 2.02 27.84 -0.28
C ILE A 35 3.54 27.84 -0.35
N LEU A 36 4.19 26.81 0.19
CA LEU A 36 5.66 26.71 0.16
C LEU A 36 6.20 26.69 -1.26
N GLN A 37 5.57 25.92 -2.15
CA GLN A 37 5.95 25.87 -3.57
C GLN A 37 5.73 27.21 -4.26
N THR A 38 4.65 27.91 -3.94
CA THR A 38 4.35 29.26 -4.49
C THR A 38 5.39 30.28 -4.03
N VAL A 39 5.79 30.24 -2.75
CA VAL A 39 6.86 31.10 -2.22
C VAL A 39 8.22 30.77 -2.84
N ALA A 40 8.51 29.46 -2.99
CA ALA A 40 9.77 29.00 -3.59
C ALA A 40 9.90 29.38 -5.08
N LEU A 41 8.79 29.53 -5.79
CA LEU A 41 8.79 30.03 -7.17
C LEU A 41 9.26 31.48 -7.27
N GLY A 42 9.13 32.26 -6.18
CA GLY A 42 9.42 33.68 -6.15
C GLY A 42 8.35 34.54 -6.85
N PHE A 43 8.55 35.85 -6.79
CA PHE A 43 7.62 36.83 -7.35
C PHE A 43 8.34 37.80 -8.33
N ASP A 44 9.57 37.49 -8.76
CA ASP A 44 10.38 38.29 -9.65
C ASP A 44 10.03 38.00 -11.12
N TYR A 45 8.88 38.53 -11.56
CA TYR A 45 8.34 38.37 -12.91
C TYR A 45 7.87 39.73 -13.46
N GLU A 46 7.96 39.89 -14.77
CA GLU A 46 7.59 41.13 -15.46
C GLU A 46 6.12 41.55 -15.27
N SER A 47 5.22 40.54 -15.06
CA SER A 47 3.82 40.78 -14.82
C SER A 47 3.18 39.66 -14.04
N PHE A 48 2.03 39.94 -13.40
CA PHE A 48 1.21 38.91 -12.74
C PHE A 48 0.78 37.78 -13.68
N GLY A 49 0.49 38.10 -14.94
CA GLY A 49 0.14 37.09 -15.96
C GLY A 49 1.30 36.13 -16.26
N ALA A 50 2.51 36.66 -16.37
CA ALA A 50 3.72 35.85 -16.56
C ALA A 50 3.98 34.94 -15.34
N TRP A 51 3.85 35.50 -14.13
CA TRP A 51 3.95 34.73 -12.89
C TRP A 51 2.93 33.60 -12.81
N PHE A 52 1.64 33.88 -13.05
CA PHE A 52 0.57 32.87 -13.00
C PHE A 52 0.76 31.76 -14.04
N THR A 53 1.22 32.12 -15.24
CA THR A 53 1.55 31.15 -16.28
C THR A 53 2.69 30.22 -15.85
N ASN A 54 3.76 30.76 -15.27
CA ASN A 54 4.89 29.96 -14.77
C ASN A 54 4.49 29.11 -13.56
N TRP A 55 3.64 29.62 -12.67
CA TRP A 55 3.07 28.86 -11.57
C TRP A 55 2.27 27.65 -12.06
N GLY A 56 1.42 27.83 -13.07
CA GLY A 56 0.66 26.73 -13.69
C GLY A 56 1.56 25.70 -14.35
N LYS A 57 2.56 26.15 -15.14
CA LYS A 57 3.55 25.27 -15.78
C LYS A 57 4.34 24.43 -14.74
N ASN A 58 4.70 25.03 -13.63
CA ASN A 58 5.41 24.32 -12.57
C ASN A 58 4.55 23.22 -11.96
N TRP A 59 3.26 23.47 -11.72
CA TRP A 59 2.31 22.43 -11.26
C TRP A 59 2.13 21.32 -12.29
N ILE A 60 2.00 21.64 -13.56
CA ILE A 60 1.95 20.64 -14.64
C ILE A 60 3.21 19.78 -14.63
N ASN A 61 4.39 20.39 -14.47
CA ASN A 61 5.65 19.65 -14.37
C ASN A 61 5.71 18.71 -13.17
N ILE A 62 5.27 19.18 -11.99
CA ILE A 62 5.21 18.36 -10.77
C ILE A 62 4.27 17.15 -10.98
N LEU A 63 3.05 17.39 -11.46
CA LEU A 63 2.06 16.33 -11.69
C LEU A 63 2.54 15.34 -12.75
N ARG A 64 3.10 15.82 -13.86
CA ARG A 64 3.66 14.98 -14.92
C ARG A 64 4.79 14.09 -14.42
N ASN A 65 5.72 14.63 -13.64
CA ASN A 65 6.86 13.89 -13.13
C ASN A 65 6.43 12.81 -12.10
N ASN A 66 5.36 13.05 -11.36
CA ASN A 66 4.84 12.14 -10.36
C ASN A 66 3.69 11.25 -10.86
N ALA A 67 3.27 11.37 -12.13
CA ALA A 67 2.15 10.60 -12.68
C ALA A 67 2.38 9.07 -12.57
N GLY A 68 3.60 8.60 -12.81
CA GLY A 68 3.96 7.20 -12.65
C GLY A 68 3.81 6.70 -11.21
N VAL A 69 4.36 7.46 -10.25
CA VAL A 69 4.20 7.15 -8.81
C VAL A 69 2.72 7.17 -8.42
N GLY A 70 1.95 8.13 -8.96
CA GLY A 70 0.52 8.23 -8.74
C GLY A 70 -0.25 6.99 -9.20
N ILE A 71 0.07 6.44 -10.38
CA ILE A 71 -0.53 5.19 -10.88
C ILE A 71 -0.18 4.01 -9.97
N VAL A 72 1.09 3.88 -9.57
CA VAL A 72 1.55 2.84 -8.66
C VAL A 72 0.88 2.97 -7.29
N ALA A 73 0.69 4.18 -6.77
CA ALA A 73 0.00 4.46 -5.51
C ALA A 73 -1.47 4.01 -5.51
N LEU A 74 -2.17 4.14 -6.65
CA LEU A 74 -3.52 3.61 -6.80
C LEU A 74 -3.53 2.08 -6.64
N GLY A 75 -2.60 1.36 -7.26
CA GLY A 75 -2.43 -0.09 -7.08
C GLY A 75 -2.04 -0.45 -5.65
N MET A 76 -1.09 0.31 -5.06
CA MET A 76 -0.65 0.13 -3.69
C MET A 76 -1.79 0.26 -2.68
N THR A 77 -2.79 1.10 -2.97
CA THR A 77 -4.00 1.21 -2.14
C THR A 77 -4.73 -0.13 -2.02
N PHE A 78 -4.89 -0.90 -3.11
CA PHE A 78 -5.51 -2.23 -3.07
C PHE A 78 -4.64 -3.23 -2.28
N VAL A 79 -3.32 -3.17 -2.46
CA VAL A 79 -2.37 -4.01 -1.72
C VAL A 79 -2.46 -3.73 -0.23
N ILE A 80 -2.45 -2.46 0.19
CA ILE A 80 -2.53 -2.04 1.61
C ILE A 80 -3.89 -2.40 2.21
N ILE A 81 -5.01 -2.19 1.49
CA ILE A 81 -6.34 -2.59 1.97
C ILE A 81 -6.37 -4.09 2.25
N SER A 82 -5.76 -4.92 1.41
CA SER A 82 -5.71 -6.38 1.62
C SER A 82 -4.73 -6.82 2.73
N GLY A 83 -4.04 -5.89 3.37
CA GLY A 83 -3.06 -6.14 4.43
C GLY A 83 -1.66 -6.51 3.93
N GLY A 84 -1.37 -6.26 2.64
CA GLY A 84 -0.06 -6.46 2.03
C GLY A 84 0.77 -5.18 1.91
N ILE A 85 2.01 -5.36 1.48
CA ILE A 85 2.93 -4.28 1.04
C ILE A 85 3.69 -4.83 -0.16
N ASP A 86 3.90 -4.01 -1.19
CA ASP A 86 4.72 -4.39 -2.35
C ASP A 86 5.94 -3.46 -2.47
N LEU A 87 7.10 -4.00 -2.14
CA LEU A 87 8.37 -3.30 -2.24
C LEU A 87 9.07 -3.51 -3.59
N ALA A 88 8.54 -4.38 -4.45
CA ALA A 88 9.17 -4.70 -5.71
C ALA A 88 8.80 -3.74 -6.85
N VAL A 89 7.86 -2.81 -6.63
CA VAL A 89 7.27 -1.99 -7.69
C VAL A 89 8.28 -1.23 -8.52
N GLY A 90 9.31 -0.63 -7.89
CA GLY A 90 10.36 0.11 -8.59
C GLY A 90 11.22 -0.80 -9.47
N SER A 91 11.67 -1.94 -8.96
CA SER A 91 12.47 -2.91 -9.71
C SER A 91 11.64 -3.63 -10.78
N THR A 92 10.36 -3.91 -10.50
CA THR A 92 9.41 -4.45 -11.48
C THR A 92 9.21 -3.49 -12.65
N MET A 93 9.08 -2.18 -12.37
CA MET A 93 8.99 -1.15 -13.41
C MET A 93 10.22 -1.15 -14.32
N VAL A 94 11.42 -1.24 -13.74
CA VAL A 94 12.67 -1.27 -14.50
C VAL A 94 12.78 -2.54 -15.35
N ALA A 95 12.41 -3.70 -14.80
CA ALA A 95 12.42 -4.97 -15.52
C ALA A 95 11.43 -4.95 -16.71
N ILE A 96 10.23 -4.42 -16.50
CA ILE A 96 9.23 -4.26 -17.57
C ILE A 96 9.72 -3.27 -18.63
N GLY A 97 10.29 -2.13 -18.18
CA GLY A 97 10.86 -1.14 -19.08
C GLY A 97 11.98 -1.71 -19.93
N ALA A 98 12.83 -2.57 -19.37
CA ALA A 98 13.86 -3.28 -20.11
C ALA A 98 13.26 -4.18 -21.20
N VAL A 99 12.23 -4.97 -20.88
CA VAL A 99 11.51 -5.80 -21.86
C VAL A 99 10.94 -4.94 -23.00
N ILE A 100 10.23 -3.86 -22.66
CA ILE A 100 9.68 -2.95 -23.68
C ILE A 100 10.79 -2.42 -24.58
N MET A 101 11.89 -1.94 -23.99
CA MET A 101 13.01 -1.35 -24.72
C MET A 101 13.69 -2.36 -25.65
N VAL A 102 13.85 -3.62 -25.25
CA VAL A 102 14.38 -4.70 -26.08
C VAL A 102 13.48 -4.95 -27.31
N PHE A 103 12.16 -4.96 -27.11
CA PHE A 103 11.21 -5.16 -28.20
C PHE A 103 11.16 -4.00 -29.20
N ILE A 104 11.29 -2.75 -28.75
CA ILE A 104 11.21 -1.57 -29.62
C ILE A 104 12.58 -1.08 -30.11
N ASN A 105 13.66 -1.82 -29.82
CA ASN A 105 15.02 -1.45 -30.16
C ASN A 105 15.19 -1.23 -31.66
N GLN A 106 15.74 -0.08 -32.05
CA GLN A 106 15.98 0.30 -33.46
C GLN A 106 17.32 -0.21 -34.03
N TYR A 107 18.19 -0.77 -33.22
CA TYR A 107 19.42 -1.36 -33.76
C TYR A 107 19.10 -2.57 -34.64
N PRO A 108 19.94 -2.87 -35.66
CA PRO A 108 19.70 -3.96 -36.58
C PRO A 108 19.54 -5.34 -35.92
N ASP A 109 20.16 -5.53 -34.78
CA ASP A 109 20.07 -6.71 -33.90
C ASP A 109 18.89 -6.67 -32.91
N GLY A 110 18.07 -5.62 -32.96
CA GLY A 110 16.85 -5.54 -32.16
C GLY A 110 15.85 -6.66 -32.47
N LEU A 111 15.22 -7.23 -31.45
CA LEU A 111 14.38 -8.44 -31.55
C LEU A 111 13.31 -8.37 -32.66
N LEU A 112 12.58 -7.27 -32.77
CA LEU A 112 11.56 -7.09 -33.81
C LEU A 112 12.13 -6.45 -35.08
N THR A 113 13.13 -5.59 -34.92
CA THR A 113 13.81 -4.95 -36.09
C THR A 113 14.49 -5.98 -36.98
N ALA A 114 15.12 -7.00 -36.39
CA ALA A 114 15.77 -8.10 -37.14
C ALA A 114 14.78 -8.89 -38.00
N ILE A 115 13.51 -8.95 -37.68
CA ILE A 115 12.45 -9.61 -38.47
C ILE A 115 11.60 -8.61 -39.26
N GLY A 116 12.05 -7.34 -39.40
CA GLY A 116 11.39 -6.31 -40.21
C GLY A 116 10.18 -5.65 -39.57
N ILE A 117 9.87 -5.90 -38.29
CA ILE A 117 8.76 -5.29 -37.59
C ILE A 117 9.28 -4.00 -36.90
N THR A 118 8.87 -2.84 -37.39
CA THR A 118 9.29 -1.54 -36.88
C THR A 118 8.10 -0.58 -36.70
N GLY A 119 8.31 0.57 -36.05
CA GLY A 119 7.27 1.59 -35.85
C GLY A 119 6.12 1.15 -34.94
N VAL A 120 4.90 1.59 -35.25
CA VAL A 120 3.73 1.39 -34.40
C VAL A 120 3.44 -0.09 -34.08
N PRO A 121 3.55 -1.05 -35.02
CA PRO A 121 3.39 -2.48 -34.67
C PRO A 121 4.40 -2.95 -33.62
N ALA A 122 5.67 -2.56 -33.74
CA ALA A 122 6.68 -2.90 -32.74
C ALA A 122 6.35 -2.31 -31.36
N TYR A 123 5.84 -1.07 -31.32
CA TYR A 123 5.45 -0.41 -30.08
C TYR A 123 4.28 -1.14 -29.41
N ALA A 124 3.26 -1.52 -30.19
CA ALA A 124 2.12 -2.26 -29.66
C ALA A 124 2.55 -3.62 -29.08
N ILE A 125 3.39 -4.35 -29.81
CA ILE A 125 3.93 -5.64 -29.34
C ILE A 125 4.77 -5.45 -28.07
N GLY A 126 5.66 -4.46 -28.04
CA GLY A 126 6.50 -4.17 -26.89
C GLY A 126 5.70 -3.79 -25.64
N ILE A 127 4.65 -2.95 -25.80
CA ILE A 127 3.76 -2.58 -24.71
C ILE A 127 2.98 -3.79 -24.18
N VAL A 128 2.38 -4.58 -25.08
CA VAL A 128 1.64 -5.80 -24.71
C VAL A 128 2.55 -6.80 -24.01
N ALA A 129 3.76 -7.02 -24.53
CA ALA A 129 4.75 -7.89 -23.89
C ALA A 129 5.12 -7.39 -22.50
N GLY A 130 5.32 -6.07 -22.34
CA GLY A 130 5.57 -5.43 -21.04
C GLY A 130 4.42 -5.63 -20.06
N VAL A 131 3.16 -5.47 -20.49
CA VAL A 131 1.99 -5.70 -19.65
C VAL A 131 1.86 -7.15 -19.23
N ILE A 132 2.01 -8.09 -20.17
CA ILE A 132 1.99 -9.54 -19.86
C ILE A 132 3.09 -9.87 -18.86
N PHE A 133 4.31 -9.39 -19.10
CA PHE A 133 5.44 -9.61 -18.19
C PHE A 133 5.18 -9.02 -16.81
N GLY A 134 4.62 -7.82 -16.72
CA GLY A 134 4.23 -7.20 -15.46
C GLY A 134 3.17 -8.01 -14.70
N CYS A 135 2.14 -8.48 -15.41
CA CYS A 135 1.12 -9.37 -14.83
C CYS A 135 1.72 -10.69 -14.32
N LEU A 136 2.69 -11.26 -15.04
CA LEU A 136 3.39 -12.48 -14.63
C LEU A 136 4.22 -12.25 -13.36
N LEU A 137 4.99 -11.18 -13.30
CA LEU A 137 5.79 -10.83 -12.12
C LEU A 137 4.90 -10.55 -10.89
N GLY A 138 3.80 -9.80 -11.09
CA GLY A 138 2.80 -9.60 -10.06
C GLY A 138 2.13 -10.91 -9.65
N GLY A 139 1.83 -11.79 -10.61
CA GLY A 139 1.28 -13.12 -10.35
C GLY A 139 2.21 -13.99 -9.51
N ILE A 140 3.51 -13.99 -9.80
CA ILE A 140 4.53 -14.70 -9.01
C ILE A 140 4.53 -14.18 -7.56
N SER A 141 4.61 -12.88 -7.37
CA SER A 141 4.52 -12.25 -6.04
C SER A 141 3.22 -12.63 -5.32
N GLY A 142 2.10 -12.59 -6.06
CA GLY A 142 0.78 -12.96 -5.55
C GLY A 142 0.69 -14.42 -5.11
N VAL A 143 1.27 -15.35 -5.87
CA VAL A 143 1.31 -16.79 -5.51
C VAL A 143 2.18 -17.02 -4.27
N LEU A 144 3.36 -16.39 -4.19
CA LEU A 144 4.25 -16.49 -3.04
C LEU A 144 3.57 -15.99 -1.76
N ILE A 145 2.81 -14.91 -1.83
CA ILE A 145 2.15 -14.31 -0.67
C ILE A 145 0.87 -15.07 -0.32
N ALA A 146 0.03 -15.37 -1.31
CA ALA A 146 -1.29 -15.92 -1.07
C ALA A 146 -1.28 -17.43 -0.76
N ARG A 147 -0.47 -18.22 -1.48
CA ARG A 147 -0.40 -19.68 -1.31
C ARG A 147 0.68 -20.13 -0.35
N SER A 148 1.91 -19.61 -0.51
CA SER A 148 3.03 -20.00 0.35
C SER A 148 2.99 -19.32 1.71
N LYS A 149 2.01 -18.42 1.96
CA LYS A 149 1.81 -17.68 3.22
C LYS A 149 3.06 -16.92 3.67
N LEU A 150 3.93 -16.56 2.73
CA LEU A 150 5.07 -15.73 3.02
C LEU A 150 4.60 -14.33 3.39
N PRO A 151 5.18 -13.70 4.40
CA PRO A 151 4.92 -12.29 4.67
C PRO A 151 5.17 -11.45 3.42
N ALA A 152 4.22 -10.58 3.05
CA ALA A 152 4.28 -9.79 1.82
C ALA A 152 5.59 -8.99 1.72
N PHE A 153 6.03 -8.40 2.84
CA PHE A 153 7.29 -7.68 2.94
C PHE A 153 8.50 -8.53 2.50
N ILE A 154 8.61 -9.78 3.00
CA ILE A 154 9.75 -10.66 2.69
C ILE A 154 9.72 -11.09 1.22
N ALA A 155 8.54 -11.50 0.72
CA ALA A 155 8.38 -11.95 -0.66
C ALA A 155 8.71 -10.82 -1.66
N THR A 156 8.18 -9.61 -1.44
CA THR A 156 8.39 -8.48 -2.35
C THR A 156 9.80 -7.89 -2.22
N LEU A 157 10.40 -7.88 -1.02
CA LEU A 157 11.80 -7.48 -0.85
C LEU A 157 12.74 -8.43 -1.61
N GLY A 158 12.51 -9.75 -1.53
CA GLY A 158 13.26 -10.74 -2.30
C GLY A 158 13.09 -10.52 -3.81
N MET A 159 11.86 -10.34 -4.28
CA MET A 159 11.55 -10.05 -5.67
C MET A 159 12.24 -8.76 -6.15
N MET A 160 12.21 -7.69 -5.33
CA MET A 160 12.89 -6.43 -5.62
C MET A 160 14.38 -6.64 -5.91
N LYS A 161 15.08 -7.38 -5.05
CA LYS A 161 16.53 -7.63 -5.21
C LYS A 161 16.82 -8.50 -6.42
N ILE A 162 16.05 -9.57 -6.63
CA ILE A 162 16.22 -10.46 -7.78
C ILE A 162 16.00 -9.69 -9.09
N LEU A 163 14.88 -8.98 -9.22
CA LEU A 163 14.57 -8.23 -10.45
C LEU A 163 15.61 -7.15 -10.74
N ARG A 164 16.04 -6.41 -9.71
CA ARG A 164 17.07 -5.37 -9.86
C ARG A 164 18.38 -5.99 -10.39
N SER A 165 18.86 -7.05 -9.75
CA SER A 165 20.11 -7.71 -10.11
C SER A 165 20.05 -8.35 -11.52
N VAL A 166 18.98 -9.09 -11.80
CA VAL A 166 18.81 -9.76 -13.11
C VAL A 166 18.69 -8.72 -14.22
N THR A 167 17.86 -7.69 -14.05
CA THR A 167 17.69 -6.66 -15.09
C THR A 167 18.98 -5.92 -15.34
N GLN A 168 19.71 -5.53 -14.29
CA GLN A 168 20.98 -4.86 -14.42
C GLN A 168 22.00 -5.74 -15.17
N GLN A 169 22.13 -7.02 -14.79
CA GLN A 169 23.05 -7.95 -15.44
C GLN A 169 22.73 -8.17 -16.92
N VAL A 170 21.45 -8.35 -17.26
CA VAL A 170 21.02 -8.57 -18.64
C VAL A 170 21.19 -7.33 -19.50
N MET A 171 20.86 -6.14 -18.95
CA MET A 171 20.83 -4.90 -19.71
C MET A 171 22.17 -4.15 -19.71
N GLN A 172 23.14 -4.55 -18.90
CA GLN A 172 24.45 -3.91 -18.81
C GLN A 172 25.21 -3.96 -20.14
N THR A 173 25.02 -5.01 -20.93
CA THR A 173 25.65 -5.23 -22.23
C THR A 173 24.71 -4.98 -23.40
N ALA A 174 23.44 -4.74 -23.15
CA ALA A 174 22.44 -4.53 -24.20
C ALA A 174 22.47 -3.10 -24.71
N ALA A 175 22.87 -2.91 -25.96
CA ALA A 175 22.70 -1.64 -26.65
C ALA A 175 21.23 -1.49 -27.08
N VAL A 176 20.54 -0.45 -26.57
CA VAL A 176 19.13 -0.21 -26.91
C VAL A 176 18.97 1.22 -27.37
N LYS A 177 18.36 1.40 -28.56
CA LYS A 177 17.98 2.71 -29.10
C LYS A 177 16.46 2.79 -29.18
N VAL A 178 15.89 3.61 -28.30
CA VAL A 178 14.43 3.86 -28.30
C VAL A 178 14.07 4.80 -29.46
N PRO A 179 13.07 4.46 -30.27
CA PRO A 179 12.62 5.33 -31.36
C PRO A 179 12.11 6.67 -30.87
N SER A 180 12.45 7.76 -31.55
CA SER A 180 11.94 9.11 -31.20
C SER A 180 10.41 9.20 -31.28
N SER A 181 9.80 8.45 -32.22
CA SER A 181 8.34 8.34 -32.34
C SER A 181 7.68 7.65 -31.15
N PHE A 182 8.38 6.74 -30.44
CA PHE A 182 7.87 6.15 -29.19
C PHE A 182 7.80 7.19 -28.07
N LEU A 183 8.71 8.16 -28.06
CA LEU A 183 8.71 9.23 -27.06
C LEU A 183 7.44 10.11 -27.14
N ALA A 184 6.78 10.15 -28.29
CA ALA A 184 5.53 10.89 -28.46
C ALA A 184 4.42 10.42 -27.52
N ILE A 185 4.43 9.14 -27.08
CA ILE A 185 3.43 8.57 -26.16
C ILE A 185 3.33 9.40 -24.87
N SER A 186 4.44 9.90 -24.34
CA SER A 186 4.43 10.70 -23.11
C SER A 186 4.77 12.18 -23.33
N ASN A 187 5.40 12.55 -24.45
CA ASN A 187 5.94 13.89 -24.64
C ASN A 187 5.17 14.76 -25.65
N THR A 188 4.08 14.24 -26.25
CA THR A 188 3.24 15.06 -27.11
C THR A 188 2.62 16.22 -26.34
N LYS A 189 2.78 17.42 -26.89
CA LYS A 189 2.24 18.65 -26.30
C LYS A 189 0.76 18.82 -26.69
N ILE A 190 -0.07 19.11 -25.72
CA ILE A 190 -1.48 19.48 -25.90
C ILE A 190 -1.64 20.87 -25.30
N GLY A 191 -2.06 21.86 -26.10
CA GLY A 191 -2.14 23.25 -25.65
C GLY A 191 -0.79 23.87 -25.26
N GLY A 192 0.32 23.38 -25.85
CA GLY A 192 1.67 23.85 -25.54
C GLY A 192 2.37 23.13 -24.37
N GLU A 193 1.65 22.35 -23.59
CA GLU A 193 2.17 21.65 -22.40
C GLU A 193 2.10 20.11 -22.56
N VAL A 194 3.01 19.41 -21.89
CA VAL A 194 3.05 17.95 -21.88
C VAL A 194 2.19 17.42 -20.74
N ILE A 195 0.93 17.03 -21.04
CA ILE A 195 -0.05 16.61 -20.05
C ILE A 195 -0.47 15.13 -20.15
N LEU A 196 0.00 14.40 -21.17
CA LEU A 196 -0.39 13.01 -21.41
C LEU A 196 -0.16 12.08 -20.21
N PRO A 197 0.98 12.11 -19.49
CA PRO A 197 1.15 11.27 -18.30
C PRO A 197 0.13 11.55 -17.21
N ILE A 198 -0.30 12.81 -17.05
CA ILE A 198 -1.34 13.20 -16.09
C ILE A 198 -2.69 12.62 -16.50
N LEU A 199 -2.99 12.62 -17.81
CA LEU A 199 -4.21 12.03 -18.34
C LEU A 199 -4.24 10.52 -18.14
N TYR A 200 -3.13 9.81 -18.36
CA TYR A 200 -3.04 8.38 -18.09
C TYR A 200 -3.26 8.06 -16.61
N TRP A 201 -2.71 8.87 -15.71
CA TRP A 201 -2.96 8.74 -14.29
C TRP A 201 -4.42 8.96 -13.93
N LEU A 202 -5.05 10.02 -14.48
CA LEU A 202 -6.47 10.31 -14.25
C LEU A 202 -7.36 9.17 -14.75
N VAL A 203 -7.12 8.65 -15.96
CA VAL A 203 -7.84 7.51 -16.53
C VAL A 203 -7.69 6.28 -15.65
N ALA A 204 -6.46 5.97 -15.20
CA ALA A 204 -6.22 4.87 -14.28
C ALA A 204 -6.98 5.06 -12.95
N ALA A 205 -7.01 6.29 -12.41
CA ALA A 205 -7.76 6.60 -11.18
C ALA A 205 -9.28 6.38 -11.35
N VAL A 206 -9.86 6.80 -12.48
CA VAL A 206 -11.28 6.59 -12.77
C VAL A 206 -11.59 5.10 -12.91
N ILE A 207 -10.78 4.36 -13.68
CA ILE A 207 -10.96 2.91 -13.87
C ILE A 207 -10.89 2.19 -12.53
N LEU A 208 -9.86 2.46 -11.72
CA LEU A 208 -9.69 1.81 -10.43
C LEU A 208 -10.74 2.22 -9.41
N HIS A 209 -11.26 3.46 -9.48
CA HIS A 209 -12.42 3.88 -8.69
C HIS A 209 -13.65 3.03 -9.02
N ILE A 210 -13.94 2.84 -10.31
CA ILE A 210 -15.04 1.98 -10.78
C ILE A 210 -14.83 0.54 -10.32
N VAL A 211 -13.62 -0.01 -10.51
CA VAL A 211 -13.27 -1.37 -10.08
C VAL A 211 -13.46 -1.55 -8.58
N SER A 212 -12.98 -0.60 -7.77
CA SER A 212 -13.07 -0.63 -6.31
C SER A 212 -14.52 -0.59 -5.82
N ARG A 213 -15.35 0.28 -6.39
CA ARG A 213 -16.67 0.60 -5.85
C ARG A 213 -17.81 -0.25 -6.45
N TYR A 214 -17.71 -0.59 -7.73
CA TYR A 214 -18.83 -1.17 -8.47
C TYR A 214 -18.64 -2.64 -8.86
N THR A 215 -17.42 -3.22 -8.71
CA THR A 215 -17.19 -4.61 -9.11
C THR A 215 -17.22 -5.59 -7.92
N PRO A 216 -17.48 -6.88 -8.16
CA PRO A 216 -17.33 -7.92 -7.15
C PRO A 216 -15.90 -8.00 -6.61
N PHE A 217 -14.90 -7.77 -7.46
CA PHE A 217 -13.49 -7.77 -7.06
C PHE A 217 -13.21 -6.73 -5.98
N GLY A 218 -13.64 -5.47 -6.18
CA GLY A 218 -13.47 -4.43 -5.16
C GLY A 218 -14.12 -4.80 -3.83
N ARG A 219 -15.37 -5.31 -3.86
CA ARG A 219 -16.05 -5.78 -2.64
C ARG A 219 -15.28 -6.89 -1.92
N HIS A 220 -14.72 -7.85 -2.66
CA HIS A 220 -13.90 -8.92 -2.08
C HIS A 220 -12.59 -8.39 -1.48
N VAL A 221 -11.93 -7.40 -2.12
CA VAL A 221 -10.75 -6.74 -1.57
C VAL A 221 -11.04 -6.12 -0.21
N TYR A 222 -12.13 -5.35 -0.09
CA TYR A 222 -12.55 -4.76 1.19
C TYR A 222 -12.94 -5.81 2.22
N ALA A 223 -13.63 -6.89 1.83
CA ALA A 223 -13.99 -7.99 2.72
C ALA A 223 -12.75 -8.68 3.30
N VAL A 224 -11.77 -9.02 2.44
CA VAL A 224 -10.49 -9.63 2.85
C VAL A 224 -9.71 -8.67 3.76
N GLY A 225 -9.65 -7.40 3.42
CA GLY A 225 -8.99 -6.36 4.21
C GLY A 225 -9.64 -6.16 5.58
N SER A 226 -10.96 -6.25 5.67
CA SER A 226 -11.69 -6.11 6.93
C SER A 226 -11.44 -7.29 7.89
N ASN A 227 -11.68 -8.52 7.45
CA ASN A 227 -11.38 -9.72 8.21
C ASN A 227 -11.23 -10.91 7.27
N GLU A 228 -10.01 -11.37 7.09
CA GLU A 228 -9.66 -12.49 6.20
C GLU A 228 -10.39 -13.78 6.58
N ARG A 229 -10.48 -14.07 7.89
CA ARG A 229 -11.16 -15.28 8.39
C ARG A 229 -12.66 -15.25 8.10
N THR A 230 -13.31 -14.11 8.35
CA THR A 230 -14.74 -13.93 8.08
C THR A 230 -15.01 -13.97 6.57
N ALA A 231 -14.18 -13.33 5.75
CA ALA A 231 -14.31 -13.38 4.29
C ALA A 231 -14.24 -14.82 3.77
N ARG A 232 -13.30 -15.62 4.28
CA ARG A 232 -13.15 -17.04 3.94
C ARG A 232 -14.39 -17.86 4.33
N LEU A 233 -14.95 -17.64 5.53
CA LEU A 233 -16.16 -18.29 5.99
C LEU A 233 -17.40 -17.91 5.17
N SER A 234 -17.40 -16.70 4.59
CA SER A 234 -18.45 -16.23 3.67
C SER A 234 -18.25 -16.70 2.21
N GLY A 235 -17.34 -17.64 1.96
CA GLY A 235 -17.11 -18.23 0.63
C GLY A 235 -16.18 -17.45 -0.28
N VAL A 236 -15.55 -16.34 0.19
CA VAL A 236 -14.58 -15.59 -0.61
C VAL A 236 -13.26 -16.35 -0.70
N ASN A 237 -12.80 -16.61 -1.92
CA ASN A 237 -11.48 -17.20 -2.14
C ASN A 237 -10.38 -16.16 -1.93
N VAL A 238 -9.89 -16.08 -0.69
CA VAL A 238 -8.91 -15.08 -0.25
C VAL A 238 -7.61 -15.16 -1.06
N GLU A 239 -7.15 -16.37 -1.39
CA GLU A 239 -5.91 -16.58 -2.12
C GLU A 239 -6.00 -16.02 -3.55
N ARG A 240 -7.14 -16.25 -4.23
CA ARG A 240 -7.39 -15.66 -5.54
C ARG A 240 -7.47 -14.14 -5.49
N VAL A 241 -8.15 -13.58 -4.48
CA VAL A 241 -8.27 -12.13 -4.33
C VAL A 241 -6.91 -11.49 -4.12
N LYS A 242 -6.10 -12.02 -3.20
CA LYS A 242 -4.73 -11.55 -2.97
C LYS A 242 -3.87 -11.69 -4.24
N GLY A 243 -3.91 -12.85 -4.90
CA GLY A 243 -3.18 -13.07 -6.14
C GLY A 243 -3.52 -12.04 -7.22
N LEU A 244 -4.82 -11.80 -7.45
CA LEU A 244 -5.30 -10.82 -8.43
C LEU A 244 -4.90 -9.38 -8.10
N ILE A 245 -4.80 -9.01 -6.82
CA ILE A 245 -4.32 -7.69 -6.40
C ILE A 245 -2.88 -7.46 -6.87
N TYR A 246 -1.99 -8.45 -6.71
CA TYR A 246 -0.61 -8.33 -7.18
C TYR A 246 -0.50 -8.39 -8.70
N VAL A 247 -1.34 -9.15 -9.39
CA VAL A 247 -1.44 -9.11 -10.86
C VAL A 247 -1.87 -7.72 -11.34
N LEU A 248 -2.89 -7.13 -10.72
CA LEU A 248 -3.33 -5.76 -10.99
C LEU A 248 -2.20 -4.77 -10.75
N MET A 249 -1.45 -4.94 -9.64
CA MET A 249 -0.29 -4.12 -9.34
C MET A 249 0.76 -4.21 -10.46
N GLY A 250 1.10 -5.41 -10.91
CA GLY A 250 2.02 -5.63 -12.03
C GLY A 250 1.57 -4.97 -13.34
N ALA A 251 0.26 -4.99 -13.63
CA ALA A 251 -0.32 -4.31 -14.79
C ALA A 251 -0.18 -2.78 -14.69
N LEU A 252 -0.43 -2.19 -13.52
CA LEU A 252 -0.28 -0.74 -13.29
C LEU A 252 1.18 -0.31 -13.34
N VAL A 253 2.08 -1.12 -12.82
CA VAL A 253 3.53 -0.91 -12.92
C VAL A 253 3.97 -0.96 -14.38
N ALA A 254 3.36 -1.81 -15.23
CA ALA A 254 3.64 -1.85 -16.66
C ALA A 254 3.22 -0.55 -17.37
N VAL A 255 2.06 0.00 -17.03
CA VAL A 255 1.65 1.33 -17.54
C VAL A 255 2.67 2.40 -17.13
N THR A 256 3.13 2.35 -15.89
CA THR A 256 4.17 3.27 -15.39
C THR A 256 5.50 3.09 -16.14
N ALA A 257 5.89 1.86 -16.45
CA ALA A 257 7.09 1.56 -17.23
C ALA A 257 7.00 2.14 -18.65
N VAL A 258 5.84 2.02 -19.32
CA VAL A 258 5.60 2.65 -20.64
C VAL A 258 5.77 4.17 -20.55
N ILE A 259 5.19 4.81 -19.53
CA ILE A 259 5.32 6.25 -19.31
C ILE A 259 6.78 6.61 -19.10
N GLN A 260 7.51 5.87 -18.28
CA GLN A 260 8.91 6.15 -17.96
C GLN A 260 9.82 6.02 -19.18
N VAL A 261 9.69 4.92 -19.94
CA VAL A 261 10.47 4.68 -21.16
C VAL A 261 10.15 5.72 -22.22
N SER A 262 8.87 6.01 -22.46
CA SER A 262 8.46 6.99 -23.48
C SER A 262 8.77 8.44 -23.09
N ARG A 263 8.94 8.73 -21.80
CA ARG A 263 9.30 10.08 -21.33
C ARG A 263 10.78 10.38 -21.51
N ILE A 264 11.66 9.42 -21.22
CA ILE A 264 13.11 9.63 -21.15
C ILE A 264 13.84 9.03 -22.35
N GLY A 265 13.35 7.93 -22.92
CA GLY A 265 14.00 7.19 -24.00
C GLY A 265 15.18 6.34 -23.57
N SER A 266 15.47 6.29 -22.29
CA SER A 266 16.55 5.50 -21.68
C SER A 266 16.18 5.14 -20.25
N MET A 267 16.89 4.19 -19.65
CA MET A 267 16.68 3.79 -18.28
C MET A 267 18.00 3.46 -17.59
N ASP A 268 18.23 4.04 -16.43
CA ASP A 268 19.29 3.61 -15.53
C ASP A 268 18.83 2.35 -14.78
N TYR A 269 19.27 1.20 -15.23
CA TYR A 269 18.84 -0.09 -14.67
C TYR A 269 19.27 -0.30 -13.22
N ALA A 270 20.29 0.41 -12.75
CA ALA A 270 20.74 0.35 -11.38
C ALA A 270 19.86 1.17 -10.43
N ASN A 271 19.49 2.39 -10.83
CA ASN A 271 18.89 3.38 -9.91
C ASN A 271 17.46 3.78 -10.26
N ALA A 272 17.01 3.62 -11.52
CA ALA A 272 15.65 3.98 -11.90
C ALA A 272 14.62 3.27 -11.03
N GLY A 273 13.56 3.98 -10.66
CA GLY A 273 12.50 3.46 -9.79
C GLY A 273 12.90 3.25 -8.34
N SER A 274 14.11 3.62 -7.90
CA SER A 274 14.46 3.62 -6.49
C SER A 274 13.62 4.63 -5.73
N GLY A 275 12.99 4.20 -4.62
CA GLY A 275 12.10 5.03 -3.83
C GLY A 275 10.63 5.03 -4.28
N TYR A 276 10.30 4.52 -5.48
CA TYR A 276 8.91 4.44 -5.96
C TYR A 276 7.99 3.69 -5.00
N GLU A 277 8.51 2.64 -4.37
CA GLU A 277 7.79 1.87 -3.36
C GLU A 277 7.41 2.72 -2.14
N MET A 278 8.35 3.52 -1.64
CA MET A 278 8.13 4.38 -0.48
C MET A 278 7.15 5.51 -0.80
N ASP A 279 7.34 6.16 -1.94
CA ASP A 279 6.47 7.25 -2.40
C ASP A 279 5.04 6.75 -2.64
N ALA A 280 4.89 5.56 -3.26
CA ALA A 280 3.59 4.96 -3.51
C ALA A 280 2.89 4.54 -2.21
N ILE A 281 3.62 3.98 -1.24
CA ILE A 281 3.10 3.64 0.10
C ILE A 281 2.66 4.91 0.83
N ALA A 282 3.50 5.94 0.84
CA ALA A 282 3.19 7.21 1.48
C ALA A 282 1.93 7.85 0.87
N ALA A 283 1.86 7.93 -0.47
CA ALA A 283 0.71 8.47 -1.18
C ALA A 283 -0.57 7.66 -0.91
N ALA A 284 -0.50 6.32 -0.90
CA ALA A 284 -1.64 5.45 -0.62
C ALA A 284 -2.14 5.59 0.83
N ILE A 285 -1.25 5.71 1.81
CA ILE A 285 -1.61 5.89 3.22
C ILE A 285 -2.23 7.28 3.44
N ILE A 286 -1.61 8.34 2.92
CA ILE A 286 -2.11 9.71 3.02
C ILE A 286 -3.45 9.85 2.29
N GLY A 287 -3.58 9.22 1.11
CA GLY A 287 -4.81 9.20 0.32
C GLY A 287 -5.98 8.42 0.94
N GLY A 288 -5.79 7.76 2.09
CA GLY A 288 -6.84 7.09 2.86
C GLY A 288 -6.83 5.56 2.81
N GLY A 289 -5.87 4.93 2.13
CA GLY A 289 -5.74 3.46 2.12
C GLY A 289 -5.53 2.85 3.51
N GLY A 290 -4.94 3.63 4.44
CA GLY A 290 -4.74 3.23 5.83
C GLY A 290 -5.96 3.37 6.76
N ARG A 291 -7.04 4.03 6.32
CA ARG A 291 -8.23 4.29 7.18
C ARG A 291 -8.93 3.01 7.63
N HIS A 292 -9.07 2.05 6.75
CA HIS A 292 -9.69 0.76 7.08
C HIS A 292 -8.92 -0.03 8.13
N GLN A 293 -7.59 0.13 8.22
CA GLN A 293 -6.78 -0.51 9.26
C GLN A 293 -6.92 0.21 10.62
N HIS A 294 -7.07 1.52 10.62
CA HIS A 294 -7.22 2.29 11.86
C HIS A 294 -8.61 2.10 12.49
N GLU A 295 -9.68 2.13 11.71
CA GLU A 295 -11.04 1.80 12.16
C GLU A 295 -11.15 0.37 12.69
N ARG A 296 -10.38 -0.56 12.12
CA ARG A 296 -10.30 -1.92 12.60
C ARG A 296 -9.69 -2.03 13.99
N ARG A 297 -8.60 -1.30 14.27
CA ARG A 297 -7.97 -1.28 15.61
C ARG A 297 -8.89 -0.64 16.66
N THR A 298 -9.56 0.45 16.33
CA THR A 298 -10.49 1.12 17.25
C THR A 298 -11.72 0.26 17.55
N ARG A 299 -12.30 -0.43 16.58
CA ARG A 299 -13.43 -1.36 16.81
C ARG A 299 -13.04 -2.59 17.62
N LEU A 300 -11.83 -3.11 17.46
CA LEU A 300 -11.34 -4.23 18.29
C LEU A 300 -11.10 -3.80 19.74
N HIS A 301 -10.62 -2.58 19.98
CA HIS A 301 -10.45 -2.05 21.34
C HIS A 301 -11.77 -1.64 22.00
N SER A 302 -12.73 -1.11 21.25
CA SER A 302 -14.05 -0.80 21.78
C SER A 302 -14.92 -2.04 22.02
N GLY A 303 -14.76 -3.11 21.21
CA GLY A 303 -15.47 -4.37 21.39
C GLY A 303 -15.01 -5.18 22.61
N HIS A 304 -13.77 -4.98 23.10
CA HIS A 304 -13.32 -5.65 24.34
C HIS A 304 -13.72 -4.86 25.62
N GLY A 305 -14.07 -3.58 25.49
CA GLY A 305 -14.57 -2.76 26.61
C GLY A 305 -16.07 -2.89 26.86
N ALA A 306 -16.85 -3.29 25.85
CA ALA A 306 -18.32 -3.38 25.97
C ALA A 306 -18.81 -4.76 26.48
N GLY A 307 -17.93 -5.76 26.51
CA GLY A 307 -18.29 -7.13 26.95
C GLY A 307 -18.29 -7.34 28.47
N HIS A 308 -17.88 -6.36 29.27
CA HIS A 308 -17.80 -6.50 30.74
C HIS A 308 -18.74 -5.61 31.54
N ALA A 309 -19.63 -4.85 30.91
CA ALA A 309 -20.51 -3.92 31.63
C ALA A 309 -21.97 -4.33 31.72
N ASP A 310 -22.39 -5.49 31.17
CA ASP A 310 -23.83 -5.83 31.05
C ASP A 310 -24.27 -7.12 31.77
N HIS A 311 -23.52 -7.54 32.82
CA HIS A 311 -23.93 -8.63 33.66
C HIS A 311 -24.10 -8.24 35.15
N ARG A 312 -24.41 -6.99 35.46
CA ARG A 312 -24.77 -6.56 36.82
C ARG A 312 -25.96 -5.61 36.80
N ARG A 313 -27.11 -6.07 36.36
CA ARG A 313 -28.44 -5.56 36.72
C ARG A 313 -29.41 -6.66 36.37
N ASP A 314 -29.78 -7.39 37.37
CA ASP A 314 -31.08 -8.00 37.66
C ASP A 314 -30.89 -9.14 38.68
N GLU A 315 -30.43 -8.76 39.86
CA GLU A 315 -30.74 -9.56 41.08
C GLU A 315 -31.43 -8.62 42.04
N GLN A 316 -32.76 -8.52 41.94
CA GLN A 316 -33.61 -8.06 43.04
C GLN A 316 -33.71 -9.21 44.06
N PRO A 317 -33.55 -8.95 45.35
CA PRO A 317 -33.75 -9.99 46.38
C PRO A 317 -35.23 -10.20 46.56
N ALA A 318 -35.69 -11.44 46.35
CA ALA A 318 -37.00 -11.90 46.74
C ALA A 318 -37.06 -12.02 48.27
N GLN A 319 -38.11 -11.47 48.85
CA GLN A 319 -38.46 -11.57 50.26
C GLN A 319 -38.89 -12.99 50.64
N PRO A 320 -38.69 -13.40 51.92
CA PRO A 320 -39.02 -14.74 52.37
C PRO A 320 -40.46 -14.80 52.90
N ASP A 321 -41.29 -15.64 52.32
CA ASP A 321 -42.50 -16.11 52.98
C ASP A 321 -42.30 -17.58 53.42
N GLY A 322 -42.49 -17.71 54.74
CA GLY A 322 -42.32 -18.96 55.41
C GLY A 322 -43.41 -20.00 55.13
N ARG A 323 -43.02 -21.25 55.17
CA ARG A 323 -43.71 -22.34 55.87
C ARG A 323 -42.86 -23.60 55.85
N ALA A 324 -42.87 -24.21 57.02
CA ALA A 324 -42.18 -25.41 57.45
C ALA A 324 -42.55 -26.68 56.68
N ALA A 325 -41.62 -27.63 56.56
CA ALA A 325 -41.71 -28.97 57.04
C ALA A 325 -40.46 -29.79 56.65
N LEU A 326 -39.90 -30.44 57.67
CA LEU A 326 -38.91 -31.52 57.67
C LEU A 326 -39.61 -32.87 57.36
N PRO A 327 -38.91 -34.03 57.34
CA PRO A 327 -37.58 -34.46 56.86
C PRO A 327 -37.62 -35.78 56.06
N ALA A 328 -36.50 -36.22 55.49
CA ALA A 328 -36.04 -37.64 55.62
C ALA A 328 -34.88 -37.98 54.67
N ARG A 329 -33.80 -38.39 55.29
CA ARG A 329 -32.91 -39.55 55.06
C ARG A 329 -32.58 -40.06 53.67
N GLY A 330 -31.26 -40.22 53.48
CA GLY A 330 -30.73 -41.37 52.76
C GLY A 330 -29.37 -41.10 52.07
N VAL A 331 -28.30 -41.29 52.76
CA VAL A 331 -27.25 -42.32 52.61
C VAL A 331 -26.45 -42.35 51.27
N GLN A 332 -25.14 -42.03 51.41
CA GLN A 332 -23.98 -42.68 50.82
C GLN A 332 -23.73 -42.62 49.31
N GLY A 333 -22.54 -42.15 49.01
CA GLY A 333 -21.83 -42.41 47.76
C GLY A 333 -20.49 -41.66 47.67
N ILE A 334 -19.50 -42.18 48.40
CA ILE A 334 -18.09 -41.78 48.23
C ILE A 334 -17.62 -42.28 46.88
N HIS A 335 -17.13 -41.41 46.02
CA HIS A 335 -16.01 -41.75 45.13
C HIS A 335 -15.12 -40.56 44.86
N ARG A 336 -13.86 -40.74 45.28
CA ARG A 336 -12.68 -39.95 44.94
C ARG A 336 -12.51 -39.98 43.43
N ASP A 337 -12.26 -38.81 42.83
CA ASP A 337 -11.21 -38.79 41.84
C ASP A 337 -10.43 -37.46 41.93
N ARG A 338 -9.20 -37.60 42.40
CA ARG A 338 -8.15 -36.60 42.39
C ARG A 338 -7.49 -36.72 41.04
N ARG A 339 -7.81 -35.86 40.06
CA ARG A 339 -6.91 -35.45 38.96
C ARG A 339 -7.56 -34.30 38.22
N GLY A 340 -7.11 -33.07 38.48
CA GLY A 340 -7.63 -31.92 37.70
C GLY A 340 -7.27 -30.54 38.24
N ALA A 341 -6.28 -30.46 39.11
CA ALA A 341 -5.90 -29.17 39.67
C ALA A 341 -4.36 -28.94 39.63
N PHE A 342 -3.76 -29.02 38.46
CA PHE A 342 -2.38 -28.51 38.23
C PHE A 342 -2.18 -28.23 36.74
N ALA A 343 -2.75 -27.15 36.24
CA ALA A 343 -2.32 -26.57 34.95
C ALA A 343 -2.90 -25.16 34.76
N LYS A 344 -2.55 -24.21 35.61
CA LYS A 344 -2.69 -22.77 35.31
C LYS A 344 -2.00 -21.93 36.36
N GLU A 345 -0.67 -21.95 36.37
CA GLU A 345 0.16 -20.87 36.91
C GLU A 345 1.62 -21.13 36.51
N GLY A 346 1.92 -20.85 35.28
CA GLY A 346 3.27 -20.86 34.70
C GLY A 346 3.52 -19.59 33.91
N SER A 347 3.12 -18.45 34.44
CA SER A 347 3.52 -17.14 33.92
C SER A 347 4.97 -16.89 34.31
N TYR A 348 5.84 -16.96 33.33
CA TYR A 348 7.28 -16.72 33.36
C TYR A 348 7.65 -15.43 34.10
N ARG A 349 8.00 -15.53 35.36
CA ARG A 349 8.89 -14.57 36.02
C ARG A 349 10.34 -15.06 35.80
N LEU A 350 10.98 -14.56 34.76
CA LEU A 350 12.43 -14.68 34.62
C LEU A 350 13.07 -14.07 35.88
N THR A 351 13.82 -14.87 36.63
CA THR A 351 14.56 -14.39 37.81
C THR A 351 15.57 -13.31 37.37
N ALA A 352 15.89 -12.40 38.28
CA ALA A 352 16.84 -11.30 38.02
C ALA A 352 18.18 -11.81 37.48
N ARG A 353 18.57 -13.05 37.85
CA ARG A 353 19.79 -13.73 37.37
C ARG A 353 19.73 -14.06 35.88
N GLN A 354 18.59 -14.54 35.34
CA GLN A 354 18.44 -14.85 33.92
C GLN A 354 18.37 -13.58 33.03
N ARG A 355 17.91 -12.47 33.59
CA ARG A 355 17.98 -11.17 32.91
C ARG A 355 19.40 -10.63 32.82
N LYS A 356 20.24 -10.88 33.84
CA LYS A 356 21.64 -10.46 33.85
C LYS A 356 22.49 -11.27 32.86
N GLU A 357 22.29 -12.59 32.81
CA GLU A 357 22.99 -13.47 31.87
C GLU A 357 22.62 -13.19 30.40
N ARG A 358 21.37 -12.78 30.12
CA ARG A 358 20.97 -12.37 28.78
C ARG A 358 21.57 -11.02 28.36
N LYS A 359 21.73 -10.10 29.30
CA LYS A 359 22.44 -8.83 29.04
C LYS A 359 23.93 -9.03 28.80
N GLU A 360 24.58 -9.87 29.55
CA GLU A 360 26.02 -10.19 29.37
C GLU A 360 26.27 -10.90 28.04
N LYS A 361 25.43 -11.85 27.62
CA LYS A 361 25.55 -12.50 26.30
C LYS A 361 25.26 -11.55 25.14
N SER A 362 24.36 -10.56 25.33
CA SER A 362 24.08 -9.52 24.33
C SER A 362 25.26 -8.56 24.16
N MET A 363 25.99 -8.26 25.24
CA MET A 363 27.16 -7.36 25.18
C MET A 363 28.40 -8.05 24.59
N LEU A 364 28.55 -9.37 24.80
CA LEU A 364 29.61 -10.15 24.18
C LEU A 364 29.45 -10.34 22.65
N ASN A 365 28.21 -10.33 22.13
CA ASN A 365 27.97 -10.41 20.69
C ASN A 365 28.14 -9.09 19.93
N ILE A 366 28.24 -7.96 20.63
CA ILE A 366 28.49 -6.63 20.01
C ILE A 366 29.99 -6.33 19.93
N GLY A 367 30.84 -7.11 20.64
CA GLY A 367 32.30 -6.94 20.68
C GLY A 367 33.12 -7.76 19.67
N ILE A 368 32.48 -8.47 18.72
CA ILE A 368 33.17 -9.31 17.72
C ILE A 368 33.01 -8.82 16.29
N ILE A 369 32.46 -7.62 16.08
CA ILE A 369 32.47 -6.95 14.77
C ILE A 369 33.06 -5.55 14.98
N GLY A 370 34.38 -5.51 15.08
CA GLY A 370 35.21 -4.34 15.00
C GLY A 370 36.43 -4.68 14.18
#